data_9a6c8c4896078e39c05f3a372280990e
#
_entry.id   9a6c8c4896078e39c05f3a372280990e
#
_cell.length_a   1.000
_cell.length_b   1.000
_cell.length_c   1.000
_cell.angle_alpha   90.00
_cell.angle_beta   90.00
_cell.angle_gamma   90.00
#
_symmetry.space_group_name_H-M   'P 1'
#
loop_
_entity.id
_entity.type
_entity.pdbx_description
1 polymer ?
#
loop_
_entity_poly.entity_id
_entity_poly.type
_entity_poly.pdbx_seq_one_letter_code
_entity_poly.pdbx_strand_id
1 'polypeptide(L)'
;MTEIAPGNVLAVATDVSQFAELVRLHAQVERSFGTVSLLMNNAGIGNNPGLPWENGEAWQKLVDVNLWGVVHGVQAFVPSMLASDEPGLVINTGSKQGITSPPGNYAYNLSKAALRNYTESLAHALRVACGARISAHLLIPGFTYTGMTGAADKPASAWTAEQVVEFLLERLAAGDFYVLCPDNAVDRATDERRMRWAMDDIILNRPALSRWHPDFEAEFARYMAAR
;
A
#
# COMPACT_ATOMS: atom_id res chain seq x y z
N MET A 1 1.50 21.36 -11.90
CA MET A 1 0.34 20.49 -12.21
C MET A 1 0.04 20.69 -13.69
N THR A 2 0.07 19.62 -14.46
CA THR A 2 -0.39 19.65 -15.85
C THR A 2 -1.87 20.03 -15.81
N GLU A 3 -2.29 21.04 -16.58
CA GLU A 3 -3.71 21.41 -16.66
C GLU A 3 -4.50 20.24 -17.23
N ILE A 4 -5.33 19.62 -16.38
CA ILE A 4 -6.28 18.60 -16.82
C ILE A 4 -7.46 19.34 -17.45
N ALA A 5 -7.89 18.91 -18.64
CA ALA A 5 -8.95 19.56 -19.37
C ALA A 5 -10.23 19.71 -18.52
N PRO A 6 -10.90 20.87 -18.53
CA PRO A 6 -12.16 21.05 -17.81
C PRO A 6 -13.18 19.97 -18.18
N GLY A 7 -13.85 19.41 -17.18
CA GLY A 7 -14.84 18.34 -17.37
C GLY A 7 -14.28 16.92 -17.23
N ASN A 8 -12.94 16.75 -17.20
CA ASN A 8 -12.31 15.44 -17.04
C ASN A 8 -11.89 15.15 -15.59
N VAL A 9 -12.18 16.04 -14.65
CA VAL A 9 -11.85 15.89 -13.23
C VAL A 9 -13.03 16.28 -12.35
N LEU A 10 -13.30 15.43 -11.36
CA LEU A 10 -14.23 15.70 -10.28
C LEU A 10 -13.45 15.60 -8.96
N ALA A 11 -13.26 16.74 -8.28
CA ALA A 11 -12.64 16.78 -6.96
C ALA A 11 -13.72 16.74 -5.88
N VAL A 12 -13.67 15.69 -5.04
CA VAL A 12 -14.62 15.49 -3.93
C VAL A 12 -13.85 15.29 -2.64
N ALA A 13 -14.05 16.20 -1.67
CA ALA A 13 -13.52 16.02 -0.32
C ALA A 13 -14.20 14.80 0.34
N THR A 14 -13.40 13.82 0.76
CA THR A 14 -13.89 12.54 1.25
C THR A 14 -13.00 12.03 2.38
N ASP A 15 -13.58 11.77 3.55
CA ASP A 15 -12.92 11.03 4.61
C ASP A 15 -13.07 9.53 4.36
N VAL A 16 -11.99 8.88 3.94
CA VAL A 16 -12.01 7.44 3.60
C VAL A 16 -12.29 6.54 4.80
N SER A 17 -12.08 7.02 6.03
CA SER A 17 -12.44 6.29 7.25
C SER A 17 -13.96 6.12 7.43
N GLN A 18 -14.76 6.92 6.70
CA GLN A 18 -16.21 6.93 6.81
C GLN A 18 -16.85 6.24 5.60
N PHE A 19 -17.37 5.02 5.76
CA PHE A 19 -17.95 4.25 4.64
C PHE A 19 -19.04 5.03 3.90
N ALA A 20 -19.91 5.76 4.61
CA ALA A 20 -20.97 6.56 3.99
C ALA A 20 -20.42 7.63 3.03
N GLU A 21 -19.22 8.15 3.28
CA GLU A 21 -18.58 9.11 2.38
C GLU A 21 -18.10 8.46 1.09
N LEU A 22 -17.58 7.22 1.17
CA LEU A 22 -17.18 6.46 -0.01
C LEU A 22 -18.40 6.08 -0.88
N VAL A 23 -19.52 5.71 -0.24
CA VAL A 23 -20.79 5.46 -0.95
C VAL A 23 -21.26 6.73 -1.67
N ARG A 24 -21.20 7.89 -1.01
CA ARG A 24 -21.55 9.17 -1.61
C ARG A 24 -20.62 9.54 -2.78
N LEU A 25 -19.29 9.33 -2.60
CA LEU A 25 -18.29 9.55 -3.64
C LEU A 25 -18.60 8.68 -4.86
N HIS A 26 -18.80 7.37 -4.67
CA HIS A 26 -19.14 6.42 -5.73
C HIS A 26 -20.37 6.90 -6.53
N ALA A 27 -21.47 7.26 -5.85
CA ALA A 27 -22.66 7.74 -6.52
C ALA A 27 -22.44 9.06 -7.32
N GLN A 28 -21.53 9.93 -6.87
CA GLN A 28 -21.16 11.14 -7.63
C GLN A 28 -20.34 10.81 -8.87
N VAL A 29 -19.35 9.90 -8.72
CA VAL A 29 -18.49 9.46 -9.84
C VAL A 29 -19.32 8.78 -10.92
N GLU A 30 -20.21 7.84 -10.54
CA GLU A 30 -21.07 7.15 -11.50
C GLU A 30 -21.99 8.11 -12.28
N ARG A 31 -22.56 9.12 -11.63
CA ARG A 31 -23.36 10.13 -12.30
C ARG A 31 -22.57 10.98 -13.29
N SER A 32 -21.30 11.24 -13.01
CA SER A 32 -20.45 12.14 -13.80
C SER A 32 -19.70 11.45 -14.93
N PHE A 33 -19.26 10.21 -14.70
CA PHE A 33 -18.32 9.51 -15.58
C PHE A 33 -18.74 8.06 -15.91
N GLY A 34 -19.78 7.53 -15.28
CA GLY A 34 -20.16 6.13 -15.43
C GLY A 34 -19.33 5.20 -14.55
N THR A 35 -19.29 3.93 -14.91
CA THR A 35 -18.63 2.87 -14.13
C THR A 35 -17.12 3.09 -14.08
N VAL A 36 -16.55 2.90 -12.88
CA VAL A 36 -15.10 3.02 -12.64
C VAL A 36 -14.38 1.82 -13.21
N SER A 37 -13.35 2.06 -14.03
CA SER A 37 -12.46 1.04 -14.57
C SER A 37 -11.17 0.87 -13.75
N LEU A 38 -10.74 1.92 -13.00
CA LEU A 38 -9.58 1.87 -12.14
C LEU A 38 -9.91 2.49 -10.77
N LEU A 39 -9.80 1.70 -9.71
CA LEU A 39 -9.88 2.15 -8.32
C LEU A 39 -8.48 2.14 -7.72
N MET A 40 -7.96 3.31 -7.33
CA MET A 40 -6.70 3.42 -6.60
C MET A 40 -6.95 3.85 -5.15
N ASN A 41 -6.86 2.92 -4.22
CA ASN A 41 -6.91 3.18 -2.79
C ASN A 41 -5.53 3.64 -2.30
N ASN A 42 -5.30 4.93 -2.33
CA ASN A 42 -4.00 5.55 -2.04
C ASN A 42 -3.99 6.44 -0.80
N ALA A 43 -5.15 6.88 -0.32
CA ALA A 43 -5.24 7.70 0.88
C ALA A 43 -4.58 7.01 2.08
N GLY A 44 -3.79 7.76 2.84
CA GLY A 44 -3.09 7.22 3.99
C GLY A 44 -2.45 8.31 4.84
N ILE A 45 -2.20 7.99 6.10
CA ILE A 45 -1.49 8.83 7.07
C ILE A 45 -0.32 8.08 7.68
N GLY A 46 0.74 8.81 8.03
CA GLY A 46 2.00 8.25 8.55
C GLY A 46 2.38 8.75 9.94
N ASN A 47 1.46 9.42 10.66
CA ASN A 47 1.70 9.85 12.03
C ASN A 47 2.02 8.64 12.92
N ASN A 48 2.98 8.81 13.81
CA ASN A 48 3.38 7.77 14.76
C ASN A 48 2.61 7.97 16.09
N PRO A 49 1.70 7.07 16.47
CA PRO A 49 0.96 7.19 17.71
C PRO A 49 1.76 6.79 18.96
N GLY A 50 3.01 6.34 18.81
CA GLY A 50 3.84 5.89 19.93
C GLY A 50 3.90 4.37 20.06
N LEU A 51 4.17 3.92 21.29
CA LEU A 51 4.32 2.50 21.61
C LEU A 51 2.98 1.74 21.54
N PRO A 52 3.00 0.39 21.40
CA PRO A 52 1.78 -0.40 21.26
C PRO A 52 0.73 -0.27 22.38
N TRP A 53 1.11 0.24 23.52
CA TRP A 53 0.23 0.46 24.68
C TRP A 53 -0.10 1.94 24.92
N GLU A 54 0.21 2.83 23.97
CA GLU A 54 -0.03 4.27 24.07
C GLU A 54 -1.05 4.74 23.03
N ASN A 55 -1.71 5.86 23.31
CA ASN A 55 -2.52 6.63 22.37
C ASN A 55 -3.53 5.82 21.51
N GLY A 56 -4.36 5.00 22.16
CA GLY A 56 -5.31 4.12 21.46
C GLY A 56 -6.16 4.81 20.40
N GLU A 57 -6.61 6.06 20.63
CA GLU A 57 -7.37 6.83 19.64
C GLU A 57 -6.54 7.15 18.38
N ALA A 58 -5.26 7.49 18.55
CA ALA A 58 -4.38 7.77 17.42
C ALA A 58 -4.04 6.49 16.63
N TRP A 59 -3.93 5.34 17.32
CA TRP A 59 -3.82 4.03 16.70
C TRP A 59 -5.05 3.72 15.86
N GLN A 60 -6.24 3.88 16.44
CA GLN A 60 -7.50 3.62 15.76
C GLN A 60 -7.63 4.49 14.51
N LYS A 61 -7.41 5.80 14.64
CA LYS A 61 -7.46 6.74 13.51
C LYS A 61 -6.54 6.32 12.36
N LEU A 62 -5.32 5.87 12.67
CA LEU A 62 -4.39 5.42 11.65
C LEU A 62 -4.90 4.16 10.93
N VAL A 63 -5.40 3.20 11.67
CA VAL A 63 -5.97 1.96 11.13
C VAL A 63 -7.24 2.25 10.32
N ASP A 64 -8.09 3.14 10.80
CA ASP A 64 -9.32 3.53 10.09
C ASP A 64 -9.02 4.15 8.72
N VAL A 65 -8.00 5.00 8.62
CA VAL A 65 -7.62 5.58 7.33
C VAL A 65 -6.88 4.57 6.46
N ASN A 66 -5.82 3.94 6.98
CA ASN A 66 -4.87 3.17 6.17
C ASN A 66 -5.36 1.77 5.78
N LEU A 67 -6.26 1.18 6.57
CA LEU A 67 -6.81 -0.15 6.33
C LEU A 67 -8.30 -0.07 6.00
N TRP A 68 -9.12 0.45 6.92
CA TRP A 68 -10.56 0.52 6.69
C TRP A 68 -10.92 1.42 5.51
N GLY A 69 -10.18 2.51 5.28
CA GLY A 69 -10.38 3.32 4.09
C GLY A 69 -10.25 2.53 2.78
N VAL A 70 -9.32 1.60 2.71
CA VAL A 70 -9.17 0.69 1.55
C VAL A 70 -10.32 -0.31 1.48
N VAL A 71 -10.69 -0.92 2.61
CA VAL A 71 -11.85 -1.84 2.68
C VAL A 71 -13.13 -1.13 2.22
N HIS A 72 -13.37 0.09 2.71
CA HIS A 72 -14.51 0.90 2.32
C HIS A 72 -14.51 1.25 0.82
N GLY A 73 -13.33 1.61 0.27
CA GLY A 73 -13.18 1.85 -1.16
C GLY A 73 -13.56 0.63 -1.99
N VAL A 74 -13.06 -0.54 -1.63
CA VAL A 74 -13.41 -1.80 -2.28
C VAL A 74 -14.91 -2.09 -2.17
N GLN A 75 -15.49 -1.96 -0.97
CA GLN A 75 -16.92 -2.23 -0.74
C GLN A 75 -17.84 -1.25 -1.49
N ALA A 76 -17.42 -0.01 -1.65
CA ALA A 76 -18.23 1.00 -2.35
C ALA A 76 -18.15 0.87 -3.88
N PHE A 77 -16.99 0.53 -4.45
CA PHE A 77 -16.75 0.59 -5.89
C PHE A 77 -16.75 -0.77 -6.60
N VAL A 78 -16.20 -1.81 -5.99
CA VAL A 78 -16.04 -3.11 -6.67
C VAL A 78 -17.38 -3.78 -7.05
N PRO A 79 -18.47 -3.65 -6.28
CA PRO A 79 -19.75 -4.23 -6.71
C PRO A 79 -20.24 -3.71 -8.08
N SER A 80 -20.14 -2.42 -8.35
CA SER A 80 -20.52 -1.86 -9.67
C SER A 80 -19.52 -2.24 -10.77
N MET A 81 -18.23 -2.32 -10.46
CA MET A 81 -17.21 -2.86 -11.37
C MET A 81 -17.52 -4.32 -11.76
N LEU A 82 -17.93 -5.15 -10.81
CA LEU A 82 -18.30 -6.53 -11.05
C LEU A 82 -19.60 -6.67 -11.87
N ALA A 83 -20.54 -5.74 -11.69
CA ALA A 83 -21.80 -5.71 -12.44
C ALA A 83 -21.61 -5.20 -13.89
N SER A 84 -20.49 -4.53 -14.17
CA SER A 84 -20.10 -4.13 -15.52
C SER A 84 -19.41 -5.28 -16.25
N ASP A 85 -19.53 -5.33 -17.57
CA ASP A 85 -18.78 -6.28 -18.41
C ASP A 85 -17.38 -5.75 -18.78
N GLU A 86 -17.02 -4.54 -18.34
CA GLU A 86 -15.76 -3.89 -18.68
C GLU A 86 -14.58 -4.41 -17.83
N PRO A 87 -13.36 -4.44 -18.37
CA PRO A 87 -12.16 -4.74 -17.60
C PRO A 87 -11.91 -3.69 -16.50
N GLY A 88 -11.35 -4.12 -15.38
CA GLY A 88 -11.08 -3.23 -14.26
C GLY A 88 -9.82 -3.56 -13.47
N LEU A 89 -9.28 -2.52 -12.81
CA LEU A 89 -8.11 -2.63 -11.94
C LEU A 89 -8.43 -2.05 -10.55
N VAL A 90 -8.00 -2.76 -9.52
CA VAL A 90 -7.98 -2.24 -8.14
C VAL A 90 -6.53 -2.20 -7.67
N ILE A 91 -6.04 -1.02 -7.29
CA ILE A 91 -4.67 -0.82 -6.80
C ILE A 91 -4.74 -0.36 -5.36
N ASN A 92 -4.14 -1.13 -4.45
CA ASN A 92 -4.04 -0.77 -3.04
C ASN A 92 -2.60 -0.38 -2.71
N THR A 93 -2.40 0.79 -2.09
CA THR A 93 -1.07 1.30 -1.75
C THR A 93 -0.60 0.78 -0.41
N GLY A 94 0.24 -0.26 -0.45
CA GLY A 94 0.93 -0.84 0.68
C GLY A 94 2.16 -0.03 1.13
N SER A 95 3.17 -0.74 1.64
CA SER A 95 4.49 -0.21 2.00
C SER A 95 5.46 -1.37 2.26
N LYS A 96 6.78 -1.17 2.05
CA LYS A 96 7.83 -2.11 2.53
C LYS A 96 7.73 -2.36 4.03
N GLN A 97 7.26 -1.38 4.81
CA GLN A 97 7.05 -1.52 6.26
C GLN A 97 5.98 -2.55 6.62
N GLY A 98 5.01 -2.81 5.74
CA GLY A 98 4.03 -3.89 5.92
C GLY A 98 4.59 -5.30 5.67
N ILE A 99 5.85 -5.43 5.29
CA ILE A 99 6.50 -6.72 5.03
C ILE A 99 7.59 -7.00 6.09
N THR A 100 8.47 -6.03 6.34
CA THR A 100 9.63 -6.21 7.22
C THR A 100 9.47 -5.61 8.61
N SER A 101 8.37 -4.89 8.85
CA SER A 101 7.94 -4.37 10.16
C SER A 101 9.04 -3.69 10.97
N PRO A 102 9.78 -2.69 10.43
CA PRO A 102 10.87 -2.04 11.15
C PRO A 102 10.36 -1.39 12.44
N PRO A 103 11.13 -1.42 13.55
CA PRO A 103 10.76 -0.72 14.77
C PRO A 103 10.51 0.77 14.55
N GLY A 104 9.64 1.36 15.37
CA GLY A 104 9.41 2.82 15.40
C GLY A 104 7.98 3.25 15.09
N ASN A 105 7.34 2.75 14.04
CA ASN A 105 5.93 3.07 13.75
C ASN A 105 5.08 1.79 13.66
N TYR A 106 4.72 1.26 14.81
CA TYR A 106 4.05 -0.04 14.94
C TYR A 106 2.64 -0.03 14.35
N ALA A 107 1.88 1.04 14.55
CA ALA A 107 0.53 1.16 14.00
C ALA A 107 0.54 1.20 12.47
N TYR A 108 1.49 1.93 11.88
CA TYR A 108 1.65 1.98 10.44
C TYR A 108 2.03 0.60 9.87
N ASN A 109 3.02 -0.07 10.50
CA ASN A 109 3.43 -1.41 10.11
C ASN A 109 2.24 -2.39 10.12
N LEU A 110 1.47 -2.38 11.22
CA LEU A 110 0.25 -3.20 11.36
C LEU A 110 -0.74 -2.92 10.23
N SER A 111 -1.06 -1.65 9.98
CA SER A 111 -2.02 -1.29 8.92
C SER A 111 -1.57 -1.75 7.54
N LYS A 112 -0.28 -1.62 7.21
CA LYS A 112 0.27 -2.00 5.92
C LYS A 112 0.49 -3.53 5.79
N ALA A 113 0.75 -4.24 6.88
CA ALA A 113 0.78 -5.70 6.90
C ALA A 113 -0.62 -6.29 6.69
N ALA A 114 -1.63 -5.76 7.38
CA ALA A 114 -3.02 -6.15 7.20
C ALA A 114 -3.52 -5.84 5.78
N LEU A 115 -3.14 -4.68 5.24
CA LEU A 115 -3.50 -4.30 3.88
C LEU A 115 -2.90 -5.24 2.82
N ARG A 116 -1.67 -5.72 3.00
CA ARG A 116 -1.10 -6.75 2.12
C ARG A 116 -1.97 -8.00 2.11
N ASN A 117 -2.27 -8.54 3.28
CA ASN A 117 -3.10 -9.76 3.41
C ASN A 117 -4.50 -9.55 2.81
N TYR A 118 -5.12 -8.39 3.07
CA TYR A 118 -6.41 -8.02 2.48
C TYR A 118 -6.36 -7.99 0.95
N THR A 119 -5.31 -7.40 0.35
CA THR A 119 -5.18 -7.29 -1.10
C THR A 119 -4.94 -8.66 -1.76
N GLU A 120 -4.16 -9.54 -1.11
CA GLU A 120 -3.98 -10.94 -1.54
C GLU A 120 -5.32 -11.69 -1.56
N SER A 121 -6.13 -11.54 -0.51
CA SER A 121 -7.47 -12.12 -0.40
C SER A 121 -8.42 -11.54 -1.46
N LEU A 122 -8.38 -10.23 -1.68
CA LEU A 122 -9.19 -9.57 -2.70
C LEU A 122 -8.85 -10.08 -4.11
N ALA A 123 -7.57 -10.20 -4.43
CA ALA A 123 -7.13 -10.71 -5.74
C ALA A 123 -7.62 -12.15 -5.98
N HIS A 124 -7.57 -12.97 -4.94
CA HIS A 124 -8.12 -14.32 -5.03
C HIS A 124 -9.65 -14.29 -5.25
N ALA A 125 -10.38 -13.51 -4.47
CA ALA A 125 -11.83 -13.41 -4.57
C ALA A 125 -12.29 -12.90 -5.95
N LEU A 126 -11.64 -11.86 -6.49
CA LEU A 126 -11.93 -11.34 -7.82
C LEU A 126 -11.68 -12.37 -8.91
N ARG A 127 -10.57 -13.11 -8.84
CA ARG A 127 -10.28 -14.19 -9.79
C ARG A 127 -11.35 -15.28 -9.78
N VAL A 128 -11.89 -15.61 -8.61
CA VAL A 128 -13.00 -16.58 -8.49
C VAL A 128 -14.30 -16.00 -9.04
N ALA A 129 -14.58 -14.72 -8.77
CA ALA A 129 -15.84 -14.09 -9.15
C ALA A 129 -15.93 -13.75 -10.65
N CYS A 130 -14.83 -13.32 -11.29
CA CYS A 130 -14.85 -12.80 -12.66
C CYS A 130 -13.62 -13.16 -13.52
N GLY A 131 -12.83 -14.15 -13.11
CA GLY A 131 -11.61 -14.55 -13.84
C GLY A 131 -10.58 -13.43 -13.88
N ALA A 132 -10.10 -13.08 -15.08
CA ALA A 132 -9.11 -12.02 -15.29
C ALA A 132 -9.73 -10.67 -15.64
N ARG A 133 -11.07 -10.52 -15.64
CA ARG A 133 -11.74 -9.28 -16.07
C ARG A 133 -11.47 -8.11 -15.12
N ILE A 134 -11.45 -8.37 -13.82
CA ILE A 134 -11.04 -7.38 -12.82
C ILE A 134 -9.89 -7.98 -12.01
N SER A 135 -8.81 -7.25 -11.88
CA SER A 135 -7.65 -7.66 -11.09
C SER A 135 -7.35 -6.68 -9.95
N ALA A 136 -6.79 -7.21 -8.86
CA ALA A 136 -6.25 -6.39 -7.77
C ALA A 136 -4.73 -6.48 -7.77
N HIS A 137 -4.07 -5.38 -7.39
CA HIS A 137 -2.63 -5.22 -7.34
C HIS A 137 -2.21 -4.52 -6.06
N LEU A 138 -1.08 -4.91 -5.50
CA LEU A 138 -0.48 -4.29 -4.33
C LEU A 138 0.72 -3.44 -4.75
N LEU A 139 0.57 -2.12 -4.71
CA LEU A 139 1.66 -1.18 -4.85
C LEU A 139 2.42 -1.10 -3.53
N ILE A 140 3.73 -1.36 -3.56
CA ILE A 140 4.59 -1.39 -2.37
C ILE A 140 5.72 -0.37 -2.55
N PRO A 141 5.47 0.92 -2.27
CA PRO A 141 6.50 1.94 -2.41
C PRO A 141 7.65 1.73 -1.42
N GLY A 142 8.86 2.05 -1.88
CA GLY A 142 9.99 2.33 -1.02
C GLY A 142 9.91 3.72 -0.42
N PHE A 143 11.05 4.30 -0.06
CA PHE A 143 11.07 5.67 0.46
C PHE A 143 10.71 6.64 -0.66
N THR A 144 9.54 7.27 -0.54
CA THR A 144 9.00 8.19 -1.55
C THR A 144 8.79 9.56 -0.94
N TYR A 145 9.33 10.59 -1.61
CA TYR A 145 9.15 11.98 -1.20
C TYR A 145 7.74 12.46 -1.53
N THR A 146 6.99 12.74 -0.49
CA THR A 146 5.61 13.26 -0.54
C THR A 146 5.38 14.17 0.66
N GLY A 147 4.23 14.83 0.73
CA GLY A 147 3.84 15.60 1.91
C GLY A 147 3.86 14.81 3.22
N MET A 148 3.71 13.49 3.16
CA MET A 148 3.78 12.60 4.33
C MET A 148 5.19 12.55 4.95
N THR A 149 6.25 12.80 4.17
CA THR A 149 7.64 12.75 4.68
C THR A 149 7.98 13.92 5.60
N GLY A 150 7.23 15.02 5.54
CA GLY A 150 7.49 16.24 6.30
C GLY A 150 8.81 16.94 5.99
N ALA A 151 9.58 16.46 5.02
CA ALA A 151 10.84 17.04 4.61
C ALA A 151 10.61 18.25 3.68
N ALA A 152 11.35 19.35 3.89
CA ALA A 152 11.27 20.53 3.04
C ALA A 152 11.80 20.24 1.62
N ASP A 153 12.90 19.48 1.53
CA ASP A 153 13.54 19.07 0.28
C ASP A 153 13.50 17.55 0.13
N LYS A 154 13.53 17.07 -1.12
CA LYS A 154 13.56 15.64 -1.43
C LYS A 154 14.90 15.03 -0.95
N PRO A 155 14.87 14.06 -0.01
CA PRO A 155 16.05 13.31 0.36
C PRO A 155 16.66 12.57 -0.84
N ALA A 156 17.98 12.48 -0.89
CA ALA A 156 18.68 11.80 -1.99
C ALA A 156 18.30 10.31 -2.11
N SER A 157 17.97 9.68 -0.98
CA SER A 157 17.52 8.28 -0.91
C SER A 157 16.08 8.05 -1.37
N ALA A 158 15.25 9.10 -1.49
CA ALA A 158 13.85 8.97 -1.84
C ALA A 158 13.62 9.03 -3.37
N TRP A 159 12.67 8.24 -3.84
CA TRP A 159 12.05 8.43 -5.16
C TRP A 159 11.05 9.59 -5.13
N THR A 160 10.72 10.12 -6.30
CA THR A 160 9.57 11.01 -6.47
C THR A 160 8.28 10.19 -6.64
N ALA A 161 7.13 10.84 -6.50
CA ALA A 161 5.84 10.20 -6.78
C ALA A 161 5.73 9.77 -8.25
N GLU A 162 6.27 10.56 -9.17
CA GLU A 162 6.30 10.28 -10.62
C GLU A 162 7.09 8.98 -10.90
N GLN A 163 8.27 8.81 -10.30
CA GLN A 163 9.05 7.58 -10.44
C GLN A 163 8.28 6.33 -9.96
N VAL A 164 7.51 6.47 -8.86
CA VAL A 164 6.66 5.37 -8.38
C VAL A 164 5.55 5.05 -9.37
N VAL A 165 4.91 6.08 -9.97
CA VAL A 165 3.84 5.90 -10.96
C VAL A 165 4.38 5.28 -12.26
N GLU A 166 5.51 5.77 -12.76
CA GLU A 166 6.15 5.19 -13.97
C GLU A 166 6.46 3.71 -13.76
N PHE A 167 7.06 3.37 -12.62
CA PHE A 167 7.35 1.98 -12.28
C PHE A 167 6.07 1.14 -12.12
N LEU A 168 5.02 1.70 -11.48
CA LEU A 168 3.72 1.03 -11.36
C LEU A 168 3.15 0.67 -12.74
N LEU A 169 3.12 1.62 -13.66
CA LEU A 169 2.58 1.39 -15.01
C LEU A 169 3.35 0.31 -15.77
N GLU A 170 4.69 0.31 -15.69
CA GLU A 170 5.54 -0.73 -16.27
C GLU A 170 5.22 -2.11 -15.68
N ARG A 171 5.10 -2.21 -14.35
CA ARG A 171 4.85 -3.50 -13.69
C ARG A 171 3.43 -4.02 -13.89
N LEU A 172 2.44 -3.12 -13.97
CA LEU A 172 1.07 -3.49 -14.34
C LEU A 172 1.01 -4.04 -15.77
N ALA A 173 1.71 -3.42 -16.71
CA ALA A 173 1.80 -3.92 -18.10
C ALA A 173 2.47 -5.31 -18.17
N ALA A 174 3.38 -5.62 -17.25
CA ALA A 174 3.99 -6.95 -17.10
C ALA A 174 3.10 -7.97 -16.37
N GLY A 175 1.94 -7.55 -15.83
CA GLY A 175 1.02 -8.42 -15.09
C GLY A 175 1.40 -8.67 -13.64
N ASP A 176 2.30 -7.89 -13.04
CA ASP A 176 2.75 -8.09 -11.67
C ASP A 176 1.64 -7.77 -10.66
N PHE A 177 1.41 -8.69 -9.72
CA PHE A 177 0.54 -8.43 -8.57
C PHE A 177 1.24 -7.60 -7.49
N TYR A 178 2.50 -7.95 -7.15
CA TYR A 178 3.30 -7.22 -6.18
C TYR A 178 4.19 -6.21 -6.89
N VAL A 179 3.80 -4.96 -6.88
CA VAL A 179 4.61 -3.87 -7.43
C VAL A 179 5.55 -3.35 -6.36
N LEU A 180 6.65 -4.07 -6.11
CA LEU A 180 7.65 -3.72 -5.11
C LEU A 180 8.64 -2.71 -5.69
N CYS A 181 8.43 -1.42 -5.37
CA CYS A 181 9.28 -0.33 -5.83
C CYS A 181 10.61 -0.32 -5.07
N PRO A 182 11.75 -0.27 -5.75
CA PRO A 182 13.00 0.10 -5.11
C PRO A 182 12.96 1.57 -4.65
N ASP A 183 14.03 2.03 -4.04
CA ASP A 183 14.34 3.45 -3.83
C ASP A 183 15.82 3.68 -4.09
N ASN A 184 16.31 4.93 -3.96
CA ASN A 184 17.70 5.22 -4.28
C ASN A 184 18.73 4.63 -3.30
N ALA A 185 18.29 4.16 -2.14
CA ALA A 185 19.15 3.57 -1.10
C ALA A 185 19.01 2.04 -1.02
N VAL A 186 17.89 1.48 -1.48
CA VAL A 186 17.55 0.06 -1.30
C VAL A 186 17.06 -0.53 -2.61
N ASP A 187 17.89 -1.37 -3.21
CA ASP A 187 17.57 -2.10 -4.43
C ASP A 187 16.68 -3.33 -4.14
N ARG A 188 16.21 -3.94 -5.22
CA ARG A 188 15.36 -5.13 -5.18
C ARG A 188 16.02 -6.32 -4.47
N ALA A 189 17.30 -6.55 -4.70
CA ALA A 189 18.02 -7.67 -4.10
C ALA A 189 18.15 -7.52 -2.58
N THR A 190 18.38 -6.31 -2.12
CA THR A 190 18.40 -5.95 -0.69
C THR A 190 17.03 -6.20 -0.04
N ASP A 191 15.95 -5.76 -0.68
CA ASP A 191 14.59 -5.99 -0.18
C ASP A 191 14.27 -7.49 -0.10
N GLU A 192 14.62 -8.28 -1.12
CA GLU A 192 14.38 -9.73 -1.12
C GLU A 192 15.10 -10.43 0.02
N ARG A 193 16.35 -10.07 0.30
CA ARG A 193 17.10 -10.63 1.44
C ARG A 193 16.45 -10.27 2.76
N ARG A 194 16.02 -9.02 2.93
CA ARG A 194 15.34 -8.57 4.15
C ARG A 194 14.02 -9.30 4.37
N MET A 195 13.26 -9.55 3.30
CA MET A 195 12.01 -10.30 3.37
C MET A 195 12.25 -11.77 3.73
N ARG A 196 13.24 -12.43 3.10
CA ARG A 196 13.62 -13.81 3.44
C ARG A 196 14.06 -13.92 4.90
N TRP A 197 14.92 -13.00 5.36
CA TRP A 197 15.34 -12.96 6.74
C TRP A 197 14.15 -12.85 7.71
N ALA A 198 13.22 -11.94 7.44
CA ALA A 198 12.03 -11.75 8.28
C ALA A 198 11.11 -12.99 8.27
N MET A 199 10.99 -13.69 7.14
CA MET A 199 10.23 -14.94 7.07
C MET A 199 10.92 -16.07 7.83
N ASP A 200 12.25 -16.13 7.80
CA ASP A 200 13.04 -17.10 8.55
C ASP A 200 12.92 -16.93 10.08
N ASP A 201 12.52 -15.76 10.58
CA ASP A 201 12.19 -15.61 12.01
C ASP A 201 11.05 -16.53 12.42
N ILE A 202 10.05 -16.68 11.53
CA ILE A 202 8.92 -17.60 11.77
C ILE A 202 9.32 -19.05 11.54
N ILE A 203 10.01 -19.35 10.43
CA ILE A 203 10.37 -20.71 10.01
C ILE A 203 11.31 -21.37 11.04
N LEU A 204 12.30 -20.61 11.52
CA LEU A 204 13.34 -21.08 12.41
C LEU A 204 13.03 -20.79 13.88
N ASN A 205 11.88 -20.18 14.18
CA ASN A 205 11.48 -19.75 15.52
C ASN A 205 12.55 -18.88 16.21
N ARG A 206 13.12 -17.92 15.46
CA ARG A 206 14.02 -16.92 16.00
C ARG A 206 13.25 -15.87 16.81
N PRO A 207 13.93 -15.05 17.64
CA PRO A 207 13.28 -13.90 18.28
C PRO A 207 12.58 -13.01 17.24
N ALA A 208 11.41 -12.51 17.59
CA ALA A 208 10.65 -11.61 16.70
C ALA A 208 11.51 -10.39 16.31
N LEU A 209 11.47 -10.03 15.03
CA LEU A 209 12.25 -8.92 14.48
C LEU A 209 13.77 -9.09 14.71
N SER A 210 14.28 -10.30 14.52
CA SER A 210 15.68 -10.66 14.81
C SER A 210 16.69 -9.75 14.09
N ARG A 211 16.32 -9.17 12.95
CA ARG A 211 17.13 -8.16 12.26
C ARG A 211 17.57 -7.00 13.16
N TRP A 212 16.79 -6.65 14.17
CA TRP A 212 17.06 -5.57 15.13
C TRP A 212 17.37 -6.08 16.54
N HIS A 213 17.50 -7.40 16.68
CA HIS A 213 17.87 -8.00 17.97
C HIS A 213 19.39 -7.99 18.13
N PRO A 214 19.93 -7.52 19.26
CA PRO A 214 21.40 -7.40 19.46
C PRO A 214 22.17 -8.69 19.18
N ASP A 215 21.64 -9.85 19.60
CA ASP A 215 22.30 -11.14 19.43
C ASP A 215 22.38 -11.60 17.96
N PHE A 216 21.59 -11.02 17.08
CA PHE A 216 21.52 -11.38 15.66
C PHE A 216 22.18 -10.35 14.72
N GLU A 217 22.66 -9.23 15.24
CA GLU A 217 23.26 -8.16 14.44
C GLU A 217 24.39 -8.66 13.53
N ALA A 218 25.34 -9.40 14.11
CA ALA A 218 26.47 -9.93 13.37
C ALA A 218 26.06 -11.01 12.36
N GLU A 219 25.07 -11.83 12.67
CA GLU A 219 24.54 -12.84 11.77
C GLU A 219 23.80 -12.21 10.59
N PHE A 220 22.94 -11.22 10.87
CA PHE A 220 22.25 -10.46 9.83
C PHE A 220 23.23 -9.74 8.90
N ALA A 221 24.29 -9.12 9.45
CA ALA A 221 25.31 -8.46 8.64
C ALA A 221 26.00 -9.45 7.69
N ARG A 222 26.39 -10.65 8.18
CA ARG A 222 26.97 -11.72 7.35
C ARG A 222 25.99 -12.20 6.26
N TYR A 223 24.73 -12.39 6.63
CA TYR A 223 23.68 -12.79 5.68
C TYR A 223 23.49 -11.76 4.57
N MET A 224 23.50 -10.47 4.91
CA MET A 224 23.37 -9.40 3.92
C MET A 224 24.61 -9.25 3.04
N ALA A 225 25.80 -9.62 3.51
CA ALA A 225 27.05 -9.56 2.75
C ALA A 225 27.28 -10.79 1.84
N ALA A 226 26.65 -11.92 2.12
CA ALA A 226 26.73 -13.12 1.28
C ALA A 226 26.13 -12.84 -0.11
N ARG A 227 26.85 -13.22 -1.19
CA ARG A 227 26.43 -13.02 -2.58
C ARG A 227 25.50 -14.13 -3.05
#